data_bd5d1bd03ee334fe5a1f4ae42c31618a
#
_entry.id   bd5d1bd03ee334fe5a1f4ae42c31618a
#
_cell.length_a   1.000
_cell.length_b   1.000
_cell.length_c   1.000
_cell.angle_alpha   90.00
_cell.angle_beta   90.00
_cell.angle_gamma   90.00
#
_symmetry.space_group_name_H-M   'P 1'
#
loop_
_entity.id
_entity.type
_entity.pdbx_description
1 polymer ?
#
loop_
_entity_poly.entity_id
_entity_poly.type
_entity_poly.pdbx_seq_one_letter_code
_entity_poly.pdbx_strand_id
1 'polypeptide(L)'
;MNNFLRITLVVWFMGLSSLQAQESYMLNYDNVEVRAVTQDIARFAKKTIILDPRVKGKVTIFSDSLLDQEQVWQVYLRTIQVNGFSAINEGNIVRIIPDNEATRDSNDPTQNADYVTKILLLNNRSADELLPMLKPIVGRQASLSSIASINSILSVDRKAM
;
A
#
# COMPACT_ATOMS: atom_id res chain seq x y z
N MET A 1 -7.83 -24.91 56.80
CA MET A 1 -7.05 -25.73 55.83
C MET A 1 -7.53 -25.65 54.39
N ASN A 2 -8.66 -24.98 54.13
CA ASN A 2 -9.23 -24.91 52.76
C ASN A 2 -8.92 -23.64 51.92
N ASN A 3 -8.32 -22.61 52.55
CA ASN A 3 -8.05 -21.35 51.84
C ASN A 3 -6.68 -21.35 51.10
N PHE A 4 -5.72 -22.14 51.60
CA PHE A 4 -4.41 -22.27 50.91
C PHE A 4 -4.53 -23.04 49.59
N LEU A 5 -5.39 -24.04 49.51
CA LEU A 5 -5.59 -24.85 48.30
C LEU A 5 -6.30 -24.05 47.18
N ARG A 6 -7.12 -23.08 47.56
CA ARG A 6 -7.80 -22.20 46.59
C ARG A 6 -6.89 -21.12 45.96
N ILE A 7 -5.93 -20.63 46.73
CA ILE A 7 -4.96 -19.64 46.27
C ILE A 7 -3.95 -20.27 45.30
N THR A 8 -3.53 -21.53 45.56
CA THR A 8 -2.57 -22.23 44.70
C THR A 8 -3.18 -22.56 43.33
N LEU A 9 -4.49 -22.81 43.23
CA LEU A 9 -5.18 -23.13 41.98
C LEU A 9 -5.38 -21.86 41.10
N VAL A 10 -5.56 -20.70 41.69
CA VAL A 10 -5.72 -19.42 40.95
C VAL A 10 -4.41 -18.94 40.36
N VAL A 11 -3.28 -19.16 41.03
CA VAL A 11 -1.95 -18.77 40.54
C VAL A 11 -1.51 -19.66 39.36
N TRP A 12 -1.94 -20.90 39.29
CA TRP A 12 -1.59 -21.83 38.21
C TRP A 12 -2.36 -21.54 36.89
N PHE A 13 -3.51 -20.83 36.99
CA PHE A 13 -4.32 -20.50 35.82
C PHE A 13 -3.91 -19.17 35.12
N MET A 14 -3.08 -18.34 35.78
CA MET A 14 -2.57 -17.08 35.21
C MET A 14 -1.32 -17.24 34.33
N GLY A 15 -0.79 -18.44 34.19
CA GLY A 15 0.47 -18.73 33.47
C GLY A 15 0.34 -19.15 32.02
N LEU A 16 -0.89 -19.26 31.46
CA LEU A 16 -1.07 -19.51 30.00
C LEU A 16 -1.12 -18.18 29.25
N SER A 17 -0.02 -17.42 29.29
CA SER A 17 0.26 -16.43 28.24
C SER A 17 0.40 -17.22 26.95
N SER A 18 -0.59 -17.10 26.06
CA SER A 18 -0.53 -17.62 24.71
C SER A 18 0.73 -17.07 24.04
N LEU A 19 1.78 -17.87 23.91
CA LEU A 19 2.82 -17.61 22.92
C LEU A 19 2.12 -17.64 21.57
N GLN A 20 1.73 -16.49 21.07
CA GLN A 20 1.38 -16.36 19.67
C GLN A 20 2.67 -16.59 18.89
N ALA A 21 2.80 -17.77 18.31
CA ALA A 21 3.86 -18.05 17.36
C ALA A 21 3.69 -17.04 16.20
N GLN A 22 4.61 -16.10 16.12
CA GLN A 22 4.66 -15.13 15.03
C GLN A 22 5.12 -15.91 13.81
N GLU A 23 4.19 -16.16 12.88
CA GLU A 23 4.51 -16.80 11.62
C GLU A 23 5.51 -15.90 10.89
N SER A 24 6.70 -16.41 10.62
CA SER A 24 7.74 -15.72 9.86
C SER A 24 7.96 -16.42 8.52
N TYR A 25 8.24 -15.64 7.50
CA TYR A 25 8.33 -16.11 6.13
C TYR A 25 9.62 -15.58 5.46
N MET A 26 10.27 -16.41 4.64
CA MET A 26 11.40 -16.00 3.82
C MET A 26 10.93 -15.87 2.37
N LEU A 27 11.11 -14.68 1.80
CA LEU A 27 10.75 -14.42 0.41
C LEU A 27 11.91 -14.83 -0.49
N ASN A 28 11.65 -15.77 -1.40
CA ASN A 28 12.62 -16.19 -2.41
C ASN A 28 11.85 -16.48 -3.72
N TYR A 29 11.69 -15.44 -4.51
CA TYR A 29 11.05 -15.50 -5.82
C TYR A 29 12.04 -15.04 -6.88
N ASP A 30 12.34 -15.89 -7.86
CA ASP A 30 13.19 -15.56 -8.99
C ASP A 30 12.39 -15.66 -10.29
N ASN A 31 12.18 -14.51 -10.94
CA ASN A 31 11.48 -14.41 -12.22
C ASN A 31 10.08 -15.07 -12.22
N VAL A 32 9.35 -14.95 -11.10
CA VAL A 32 8.02 -15.52 -10.87
C VAL A 32 6.94 -14.54 -11.32
N GLU A 33 5.83 -15.04 -11.88
CA GLU A 33 4.71 -14.19 -12.27
C GLU A 33 4.10 -13.46 -11.06
N VAL A 34 3.82 -12.17 -11.22
CA VAL A 34 3.17 -11.31 -10.18
C VAL A 34 1.92 -12.00 -9.61
N ARG A 35 1.12 -12.65 -10.46
CA ARG A 35 -0.11 -13.33 -10.04
C ARG A 35 0.16 -14.46 -9.03
N ALA A 36 1.17 -15.27 -9.28
CA ALA A 36 1.53 -16.37 -8.37
C ALA A 36 2.04 -15.83 -7.04
N VAL A 37 2.94 -14.84 -7.08
CA VAL A 37 3.45 -14.19 -5.87
C VAL A 37 2.30 -13.55 -5.09
N THR A 38 1.35 -12.89 -5.76
CA THR A 38 0.18 -12.30 -5.10
C THR A 38 -0.67 -13.32 -4.37
N GLN A 39 -0.87 -14.52 -4.94
CA GLN A 39 -1.63 -15.59 -4.27
C GLN A 39 -0.97 -16.06 -2.97
N ASP A 40 0.35 -16.23 -2.99
CA ASP A 40 1.11 -16.65 -1.81
C ASP A 40 1.09 -15.57 -0.72
N ILE A 41 1.34 -14.31 -1.11
CA ILE A 41 1.32 -13.17 -0.19
C ILE A 41 -0.09 -12.95 0.39
N ALA A 42 -1.15 -13.06 -0.41
CA ALA A 42 -2.53 -12.91 0.05
C ALA A 42 -2.85 -13.91 1.16
N ARG A 43 -2.40 -15.17 0.99
CA ARG A 43 -2.57 -16.23 1.96
C ARG A 43 -1.81 -15.96 3.25
N PHE A 44 -0.53 -15.59 3.14
CA PHE A 44 0.31 -15.32 4.31
C PHE A 44 -0.13 -14.05 5.04
N ALA A 45 -0.38 -12.96 4.31
CA ALA A 45 -0.83 -11.68 4.87
C ALA A 45 -2.30 -11.70 5.32
N LYS A 46 -3.05 -12.81 5.06
CA LYS A 46 -4.48 -12.96 5.39
C LYS A 46 -5.32 -11.81 4.84
N LYS A 47 -4.98 -11.34 3.62
CA LYS A 47 -5.66 -10.23 2.93
C LYS A 47 -6.38 -10.74 1.69
N THR A 48 -7.56 -10.17 1.42
CA THR A 48 -8.27 -10.39 0.17
C THR A 48 -7.72 -9.44 -0.88
N ILE A 49 -7.15 -9.98 -1.96
CA ILE A 49 -6.55 -9.18 -3.03
C ILE A 49 -7.31 -9.42 -4.33
N ILE A 50 -7.72 -8.34 -4.99
CA ILE A 50 -8.28 -8.36 -6.34
C ILE A 50 -7.23 -7.82 -7.30
N LEU A 51 -6.88 -8.64 -8.29
CA LEU A 51 -5.93 -8.27 -9.34
C LEU A 51 -6.67 -7.86 -10.60
N ASP A 52 -6.39 -6.66 -11.10
CA ASP A 52 -6.83 -6.25 -12.43
C ASP A 52 -6.22 -7.20 -13.49
N PRO A 53 -6.98 -7.59 -14.56
CA PRO A 53 -6.48 -8.46 -15.62
C PRO A 53 -5.21 -7.95 -16.33
N ARG A 54 -4.97 -6.65 -16.30
CA ARG A 54 -3.79 -6.00 -16.90
C ARG A 54 -2.55 -6.09 -16.02
N VAL A 55 -2.67 -6.50 -14.76
CA VAL A 55 -1.53 -6.75 -13.87
C VAL A 55 -0.83 -8.01 -14.36
N LYS A 56 0.26 -7.82 -15.09
CA LYS A 56 1.10 -8.85 -15.68
C LYS A 56 2.56 -8.49 -15.48
N GLY A 57 3.42 -9.48 -15.49
CA GLY A 57 4.85 -9.29 -15.35
C GLY A 57 5.45 -10.33 -14.43
N LYS A 58 6.76 -10.30 -14.33
CA LYS A 58 7.54 -11.19 -13.46
C LYS A 58 8.28 -10.35 -12.44
N VAL A 59 8.41 -10.91 -11.26
CA VAL A 59 9.10 -10.26 -10.14
C VAL A 59 10.17 -11.17 -9.59
N THR A 60 11.22 -10.54 -9.09
CA THR A 60 12.31 -11.19 -8.36
C THR A 60 12.41 -10.53 -7.01
N ILE A 61 12.28 -11.32 -5.94
CA ILE A 61 12.36 -10.87 -4.55
C ILE A 61 13.24 -11.84 -3.80
N PHE A 62 14.28 -11.34 -3.15
CA PHE A 62 15.11 -12.12 -2.25
C PHE A 62 15.11 -11.47 -0.86
N SER A 63 14.88 -12.29 0.17
CA SER A 63 15.03 -11.90 1.55
C SER A 63 16.11 -12.77 2.18
N ASP A 64 17.07 -12.16 2.85
CA ASP A 64 18.14 -12.83 3.60
C ASP A 64 17.74 -13.15 5.05
N SER A 65 16.60 -12.65 5.48
CA SER A 65 16.07 -12.80 6.83
C SER A 65 14.60 -13.24 6.83
N LEU A 66 14.16 -13.79 7.95
CA LEU A 66 12.77 -14.10 8.20
C LEU A 66 11.99 -12.81 8.41
N LEU A 67 10.91 -12.66 7.68
CA LEU A 67 10.01 -11.49 7.72
C LEU A 67 8.71 -11.88 8.41
N ASP A 68 8.17 -10.95 9.19
CA ASP A 68 6.84 -11.08 9.75
C ASP A 68 5.76 -10.74 8.71
N GLN A 69 4.50 -10.93 9.08
CA GLN A 69 3.35 -10.72 8.19
C GLN A 69 3.30 -9.29 7.62
N GLU A 70 3.57 -8.29 8.44
CA GLU A 70 3.50 -6.89 8.00
C GLU A 70 4.70 -6.54 7.10
N GLN A 71 5.90 -7.01 7.44
CA GLN A 71 7.09 -6.82 6.62
C GLN A 71 6.94 -7.46 5.23
N VAL A 72 6.42 -8.69 5.17
CA VAL A 72 6.10 -9.36 3.89
C VAL A 72 5.12 -8.53 3.07
N TRP A 73 4.08 -7.98 3.71
CA TRP A 73 3.10 -7.13 3.06
C TRP A 73 3.73 -5.86 2.50
N GLN A 74 4.58 -5.19 3.27
CA GLN A 74 5.30 -3.98 2.84
C GLN A 74 6.25 -4.26 1.66
N VAL A 75 7.00 -5.36 1.70
CA VAL A 75 7.85 -5.78 0.57
C VAL A 75 7.02 -6.01 -0.68
N TYR A 76 5.87 -6.68 -0.55
CA TYR A 76 4.96 -6.91 -1.67
C TYR A 76 4.45 -5.60 -2.27
N LEU A 77 3.96 -4.67 -1.44
CA LEU A 77 3.49 -3.37 -1.91
C LEU A 77 4.58 -2.61 -2.69
N ARG A 78 5.82 -2.64 -2.20
CA ARG A 78 6.95 -2.03 -2.92
C ARG A 78 7.23 -2.73 -4.24
N THR A 79 7.16 -4.05 -4.25
CA THR A 79 7.39 -4.84 -5.47
C THR A 79 6.37 -4.52 -6.55
N ILE A 80 5.07 -4.48 -6.23
CA ILE A 80 4.04 -4.11 -7.22
C ILE A 80 4.21 -2.67 -7.70
N GLN A 81 4.60 -1.77 -6.81
CA GLN A 81 4.86 -0.36 -7.12
C GLN A 81 5.99 -0.18 -8.12
N VAL A 82 7.12 -0.87 -7.94
CA VAL A 82 8.25 -0.83 -8.87
C VAL A 82 7.85 -1.36 -10.27
N ASN A 83 6.90 -2.29 -10.30
CA ASN A 83 6.35 -2.83 -11.54
C ASN A 83 5.25 -1.96 -12.19
N GLY A 84 4.97 -0.77 -11.65
CA GLY A 84 4.01 0.19 -12.22
C GLY A 84 2.55 -0.09 -11.84
N PHE A 85 2.33 -0.73 -10.71
CA PHE A 85 0.99 -1.01 -10.17
C PHE A 85 0.80 -0.35 -8.80
N SER A 86 -0.44 -0.03 -8.49
CA SER A 86 -0.86 0.54 -7.22
C SER A 86 -1.83 -0.37 -6.49
N ALA A 87 -1.73 -0.37 -5.15
CA ALA A 87 -2.66 -1.04 -4.27
C ALA A 87 -3.66 -0.02 -3.73
N ILE A 88 -4.95 -0.25 -3.95
CA ILE A 88 -6.04 0.55 -3.40
C ILE A 88 -6.72 -0.25 -2.31
N ASN A 89 -6.77 0.33 -1.09
CA ASN A 89 -7.43 -0.29 0.04
C ASN A 89 -8.93 0.07 0.03
N GLU A 90 -9.78 -0.92 -0.10
CA GLU A 90 -11.24 -0.80 -0.03
C GLU A 90 -11.75 -1.58 1.20
N GLY A 91 -11.56 -1.03 2.39
CA GLY A 91 -11.88 -1.71 3.65
C GLY A 91 -11.05 -2.97 3.88
N ASN A 92 -11.66 -4.15 3.74
CA ASN A 92 -10.98 -5.44 3.94
C ASN A 92 -10.42 -6.05 2.63
N ILE A 93 -10.56 -5.36 1.53
CA ILE A 93 -10.12 -5.80 0.19
C ILE A 93 -9.04 -4.85 -0.30
N VAL A 94 -8.02 -5.39 -0.94
CA VAL A 94 -6.97 -4.62 -1.61
C VAL A 94 -7.07 -4.87 -3.12
N ARG A 95 -7.30 -3.83 -3.90
CA ARG A 95 -7.35 -3.90 -5.34
C ARG A 95 -6.02 -3.44 -5.93
N ILE A 96 -5.42 -4.29 -6.78
CA ILE A 96 -4.19 -3.98 -7.50
C ILE A 96 -4.53 -3.58 -8.93
N ILE A 97 -4.19 -2.36 -9.30
CA ILE A 97 -4.48 -1.77 -10.61
C ILE A 97 -3.23 -1.09 -11.20
N PRO A 98 -3.19 -0.82 -12.51
CA PRO A 98 -2.14 -0.01 -13.10
C PRO A 98 -2.09 1.42 -12.52
N ASP A 99 -0.89 1.96 -12.31
CA ASP A 99 -0.67 3.30 -11.71
C ASP A 99 -1.42 4.43 -12.41
N ASN A 100 -1.52 4.36 -13.75
CA ASN A 100 -2.23 5.37 -14.54
C ASN A 100 -3.74 5.43 -14.27
N GLU A 101 -4.31 4.37 -13.74
CA GLU A 101 -5.72 4.33 -13.31
C GLU A 101 -5.89 4.73 -11.87
N ALA A 102 -4.99 4.31 -11.00
CA ALA A 102 -4.98 4.75 -9.61
C ALA A 102 -5.01 6.28 -9.48
N THR A 103 -4.33 6.98 -10.39
CA THR A 103 -4.34 8.45 -10.47
C THR A 103 -5.69 9.04 -10.90
N ARG A 104 -6.49 8.29 -11.66
CA ARG A 104 -7.84 8.73 -12.10
C ARG A 104 -8.93 8.41 -11.09
N ASP A 105 -8.83 7.27 -10.43
CA ASP A 105 -9.75 6.86 -9.35
C ASP A 105 -9.56 7.68 -8.07
N SER A 106 -8.44 8.42 -7.95
CA SER A 106 -8.14 9.28 -6.81
C SER A 106 -9.04 10.52 -6.66
N ASN A 107 -10.08 10.65 -7.48
CA ASN A 107 -11.14 11.65 -7.27
C ASN A 107 -12.00 11.38 -6.01
N ASP A 108 -11.86 10.21 -5.38
CA ASP A 108 -12.42 9.93 -4.08
C ASP A 108 -11.31 9.98 -3.01
N PRO A 109 -11.20 11.08 -2.24
CA PRO A 109 -10.14 11.27 -1.25
C PRO A 109 -10.18 10.25 -0.10
N THR A 110 -11.26 9.47 0.01
CA THR A 110 -11.43 8.49 1.10
C THR A 110 -10.89 7.10 0.75
N GLN A 111 -10.67 6.80 -0.53
CA GLN A 111 -10.32 5.45 -0.98
C GLN A 111 -8.84 5.23 -1.29
N ASN A 112 -8.03 6.29 -1.43
CA ASN A 112 -6.61 6.19 -1.79
C ASN A 112 -5.69 6.76 -0.71
N ALA A 113 -5.32 5.93 0.26
CA ALA A 113 -4.34 6.29 1.30
C ALA A 113 -2.96 6.67 0.73
N ASP A 114 -2.66 6.28 -0.52
CA ASP A 114 -1.36 6.46 -1.15
C ASP A 114 -1.26 7.71 -2.04
N TYR A 115 -2.37 8.38 -2.36
CA TYR A 115 -2.38 9.60 -3.17
C TYR A 115 -2.84 10.81 -2.38
N VAL A 116 -2.18 11.93 -2.60
CA VAL A 116 -2.54 13.22 -2.00
C VAL A 116 -2.93 14.18 -3.10
N THR A 117 -4.14 14.69 -3.02
CA THR A 117 -4.62 15.76 -3.90
C THR A 117 -4.38 17.11 -3.23
N LYS A 118 -3.69 18.01 -3.91
CA LYS A 118 -3.43 19.37 -3.44
C LYS A 118 -3.94 20.38 -4.47
N ILE A 119 -4.58 21.44 -3.97
CA ILE A 119 -4.98 22.59 -4.77
C ILE A 119 -4.03 23.74 -4.42
N LEU A 120 -3.33 24.25 -5.43
CA LEU A 120 -2.40 25.37 -5.31
C LEU A 120 -3.06 26.59 -5.95
N LEU A 121 -3.50 27.54 -5.14
CA LEU A 121 -4.02 28.84 -5.60
C LEU A 121 -2.86 29.73 -6.04
N LEU A 122 -2.99 30.34 -7.21
CA LEU A 122 -1.97 31.21 -7.78
C LEU A 122 -2.46 32.67 -7.78
N ASN A 123 -1.62 33.58 -7.25
CA ASN A 123 -1.98 34.97 -7.12
C ASN A 123 -1.34 35.86 -8.22
N ASN A 124 -0.15 35.51 -8.70
CA ASN A 124 0.66 36.40 -9.54
C ASN A 124 0.84 35.91 -10.98
N ARG A 125 0.51 34.68 -11.29
CA ARG A 125 0.64 34.06 -12.61
C ARG A 125 -0.58 33.19 -12.91
N SER A 126 -0.86 33.05 -14.21
CA SER A 126 -1.91 32.17 -14.67
C SER A 126 -1.52 30.70 -14.47
N ALA A 127 -2.48 29.87 -14.06
CA ALA A 127 -2.28 28.42 -13.92
C ALA A 127 -1.92 27.77 -15.27
N ASP A 128 -2.48 28.28 -16.38
CA ASP A 128 -2.23 27.77 -17.71
C ASP A 128 -0.81 28.08 -18.22
N GLU A 129 -0.22 29.21 -17.79
CA GLU A 129 1.17 29.55 -18.10
C GLU A 129 2.16 28.69 -17.32
N LEU A 130 1.88 28.40 -16.05
CA LEU A 130 2.78 27.64 -15.19
C LEU A 130 2.71 26.14 -15.41
N LEU A 131 1.56 25.61 -15.81
CA LEU A 131 1.33 24.18 -15.99
C LEU A 131 2.37 23.50 -16.90
N PRO A 132 2.68 24.03 -18.12
CA PRO A 132 3.69 23.41 -19.00
C PRO A 132 5.10 23.47 -18.43
N MET A 133 5.42 24.46 -17.57
CA MET A 133 6.72 24.58 -16.92
C MET A 133 6.87 23.59 -15.76
N LEU A 134 5.78 23.27 -15.08
CA LEU A 134 5.78 22.37 -13.92
C LEU A 134 5.72 20.90 -14.33
N LYS A 135 5.03 20.56 -15.42
CA LYS A 135 4.90 19.18 -15.91
C LYS A 135 6.22 18.40 -16.01
N PRO A 136 7.32 18.98 -16.54
CA PRO A 136 8.60 18.27 -16.63
C PRO A 136 9.28 18.04 -15.28
N ILE A 137 8.95 18.84 -14.27
CA ILE A 137 9.60 18.85 -12.95
C ILE A 137 8.94 17.84 -12.00
N VAL A 138 7.64 17.61 -12.20
CA VAL A 138 6.85 16.69 -11.37
C VAL A 138 7.13 15.25 -11.80
N GLY A 139 7.19 14.35 -10.83
CA GLY A 139 7.43 12.93 -11.09
C GLY A 139 6.43 12.35 -12.11
N ARG A 140 6.84 11.31 -12.81
CA ARG A 140 6.02 10.66 -13.86
C ARG A 140 4.66 10.14 -13.36
N GLN A 141 4.52 9.98 -12.06
CA GLN A 141 3.30 9.47 -11.40
C GLN A 141 2.40 10.59 -10.86
N ALA A 142 2.86 11.84 -10.89
CA ALA A 142 2.05 12.98 -10.49
C ALA A 142 1.22 13.49 -11.67
N SER A 143 -0.03 13.82 -11.40
CA SER A 143 -0.92 14.47 -12.36
C SER A 143 -1.09 15.94 -12.00
N LEU A 144 -0.89 16.84 -12.97
CA LEU A 144 -1.15 18.28 -12.83
C LEU A 144 -2.22 18.70 -13.82
N SER A 145 -3.20 19.43 -13.33
CA SER A 145 -4.23 20.08 -14.16
C SER A 145 -4.50 21.52 -13.68
N SER A 146 -4.87 22.42 -14.60
CA SER A 146 -5.29 23.77 -14.26
C SER A 146 -6.79 23.84 -14.02
N ILE A 147 -7.20 24.65 -13.05
CA ILE A 147 -8.60 25.06 -12.84
C ILE A 147 -8.65 26.56 -13.11
N ALA A 148 -8.96 26.91 -14.37
CA ALA A 148 -8.91 28.29 -14.85
C ALA A 148 -9.87 29.23 -14.08
N SER A 149 -11.03 28.74 -13.66
CA SER A 149 -12.06 29.52 -12.96
C SER A 149 -11.60 30.11 -11.63
N ILE A 150 -10.65 29.46 -10.96
CA ILE A 150 -10.12 29.89 -9.65
C ILE A 150 -8.60 30.10 -9.70
N ASN A 151 -8.02 30.16 -10.89
CA ASN A 151 -6.59 30.31 -11.11
C ASN A 151 -5.74 29.40 -10.21
N SER A 152 -6.01 28.11 -10.25
CA SER A 152 -5.32 27.15 -9.40
C SER A 152 -4.79 25.95 -10.19
N ILE A 153 -3.81 25.27 -9.61
CA ILE A 153 -3.28 24.01 -10.10
C ILE A 153 -3.71 22.92 -9.15
N LEU A 154 -4.38 21.91 -9.69
CA LEU A 154 -4.66 20.66 -9.02
C LEU A 154 -3.47 19.73 -9.21
N SER A 155 -2.85 19.31 -8.12
CA SER A 155 -1.78 18.32 -8.11
C SER A 155 -2.27 17.06 -7.42
N VAL A 156 -2.18 15.93 -8.10
CA VAL A 156 -2.40 14.61 -7.52
C VAL A 156 -1.05 13.90 -7.54
N ASP A 157 -0.52 13.59 -6.38
CA ASP A 157 0.78 12.95 -6.23
C ASP A 157 0.71 11.81 -5.21
N ARG A 158 1.63 10.87 -5.31
CA ARG A 158 1.75 9.79 -4.34
C ARG A 158 2.31 10.34 -3.02
N LYS A 159 1.71 9.91 -1.92
CA LYS A 159 2.19 10.26 -0.58
C LYS A 159 3.63 9.74 -0.43
N ALA A 160 4.59 10.65 -0.19
CA ALA A 160 5.92 10.25 0.22
C ALA A 160 5.84 9.57 1.60
N MET A 161 6.42 8.39 1.70
CA MET A 161 6.57 7.68 2.97
C MET A 161 7.82 8.13 3.68
#